data_9eb77a5f376927a30236e3bf0953271b
#
_entry.id   9eb77a5f376927a30236e3bf0953271b
#
_cell.length_a   1.000
_cell.length_b   1.000
_cell.length_c   1.000
_cell.angle_alpha   90.00
_cell.angle_beta   90.00
_cell.angle_gamma   90.00
#
_symmetry.space_group_name_H-M   'P 1'
#
loop_
_entity.id
_entity.type
_entity.pdbx_description
1 polymer ?
#
loop_
_entity_poly.entity_id
_entity_poly.type
_entity_poly.pdbx_seq_one_letter_code
_entity_poly.pdbx_strand_id
1 'polypeptide(L)'
;MGKEIEIRYELNNKNELEKWLNEKAKLIHTSHQIDTYYDNKLNSFAKDPEHIYDWLRVRESNGKVTFNYKHWLPEGEVIRTYCEENELTISSAEEMKKILCNLGFEVFIVVDKLRNSWIYGEYEISIDTVKELGDYIEIEYKGEDTSDIESIIKKLNYTLEEITAKVGDEEHGGYGFKLIQKRLKN
;
A
#
# COMPACT_ATOMS: atom_id res chain seq x y z
N MET A 1 -17.73 4.45 -0.75
CA MET A 1 -16.62 3.51 -0.84
C MET A 1 -15.75 3.95 -1.99
N GLY A 2 -14.53 4.41 -1.73
CA GLY A 2 -13.59 4.80 -2.78
C GLY A 2 -12.97 3.56 -3.40
N LYS A 3 -12.82 3.53 -4.73
CA LYS A 3 -11.97 2.56 -5.41
C LYS A 3 -10.57 3.12 -5.49
N GLU A 4 -9.58 2.37 -5.03
CA GLU A 4 -8.16 2.69 -5.15
C GLU A 4 -7.58 1.78 -6.25
N ILE A 5 -7.01 2.40 -7.28
CA ILE A 5 -6.40 1.70 -8.42
C ILE A 5 -4.94 2.09 -8.45
N GLU A 6 -4.06 1.11 -8.19
CA GLU A 6 -2.62 1.33 -8.09
C GLU A 6 -1.83 0.19 -8.73
N ILE A 7 -0.60 0.49 -9.11
CA ILE A 7 0.44 -0.49 -9.42
C ILE A 7 1.61 -0.30 -8.48
N ARG A 8 2.30 -1.38 -8.14
CA ARG A 8 3.47 -1.34 -7.26
C ARG A 8 4.56 -2.26 -7.77
N TYR A 9 5.81 -1.78 -7.74
CA TYR A 9 6.98 -2.52 -8.19
C TYR A 9 8.16 -2.34 -7.25
N GLU A 10 9.06 -3.31 -7.21
CA GLU A 10 10.39 -3.11 -6.66
C GLU A 10 11.12 -2.02 -7.45
N LEU A 11 11.84 -1.12 -6.75
CA LEU A 11 12.51 0.02 -7.38
C LEU A 11 14.03 -0.13 -7.28
N ASN A 12 14.71 -0.09 -8.44
CA ASN A 12 16.16 -0.28 -8.53
C ASN A 12 16.95 1.02 -8.72
N ASN A 13 16.29 2.15 -8.99
CA ASN A 13 16.97 3.44 -9.23
C ASN A 13 16.38 4.60 -8.42
N LYS A 14 16.09 4.38 -7.15
CA LYS A 14 15.45 5.34 -6.25
C LYS A 14 16.01 6.75 -6.34
N ASN A 15 17.32 6.92 -6.15
CA ASN A 15 17.95 8.25 -6.10
C ASN A 15 17.81 9.03 -7.42
N GLU A 16 17.89 8.34 -8.55
CA GLU A 16 17.72 8.94 -9.87
C GLU A 16 16.26 9.38 -10.07
N LEU A 17 15.32 8.50 -9.69
CA LEU A 17 13.90 8.76 -9.83
C LEU A 17 13.42 9.89 -8.89
N GLU A 18 13.86 9.91 -7.63
CA GLU A 18 13.54 11.00 -6.69
C GLU A 18 14.02 12.35 -7.22
N LYS A 19 15.21 12.40 -7.83
CA LYS A 19 15.72 13.62 -8.46
C LYS A 19 14.82 14.06 -9.62
N TRP A 20 14.44 13.13 -10.50
CA TRP A 20 13.55 13.41 -11.62
C TRP A 20 12.18 13.91 -11.13
N LEU A 21 11.59 13.24 -10.14
CA LEU A 21 10.29 13.62 -9.55
C LEU A 21 10.35 15.00 -8.89
N ASN A 22 11.44 15.34 -8.19
CA ASN A 22 11.61 16.66 -7.60
C ASN A 22 11.72 17.79 -8.64
N GLU A 23 12.17 17.49 -9.86
CA GLU A 23 12.24 18.44 -10.97
C GLU A 23 10.92 18.55 -11.76
N LYS A 24 10.14 17.48 -11.86
CA LYS A 24 9.01 17.36 -12.80
C LYS A 24 7.64 17.24 -12.15
N ALA A 25 7.59 16.88 -10.87
CA ALA A 25 6.37 16.63 -10.13
C ALA A 25 6.30 17.49 -8.86
N LYS A 26 5.14 17.58 -8.25
CA LYS A 26 4.94 18.34 -7.01
C LYS A 26 5.03 17.41 -5.81
N LEU A 27 6.08 17.52 -5.00
CA LEU A 27 6.16 16.83 -3.72
C LEU A 27 5.01 17.28 -2.81
N ILE A 28 4.23 16.33 -2.31
CA ILE A 28 3.04 16.59 -1.47
C ILE A 28 3.19 16.00 -0.07
N HIS A 29 4.01 14.96 0.10
CA HIS A 29 4.10 14.25 1.36
C HIS A 29 5.47 13.62 1.56
N THR A 30 5.97 13.72 2.81
CA THR A 30 7.11 12.96 3.32
C THR A 30 6.73 12.45 4.68
N SER A 31 6.78 11.14 4.90
CA SER A 31 6.36 10.54 6.15
C SER A 31 7.15 9.30 6.53
N HIS A 32 7.27 9.10 7.84
CA HIS A 32 7.54 7.80 8.42
C HIS A 32 6.20 7.16 8.79
N GLN A 33 5.93 5.97 8.26
CA GLN A 33 4.68 5.26 8.46
C GLN A 33 4.94 3.93 9.16
N ILE A 34 4.18 3.69 10.22
CA ILE A 34 4.12 2.39 10.89
C ILE A 34 2.71 1.85 10.72
N ASP A 35 2.59 0.81 9.92
CA ASP A 35 1.35 0.12 9.62
C ASP A 35 1.26 -1.15 10.46
N THR A 36 0.39 -1.16 11.46
CA THR A 36 0.12 -2.33 12.27
C THR A 36 -1.13 -3.03 11.73
N TYR A 37 -0.96 -4.21 11.18
CA TYR A 37 -2.06 -5.03 10.65
C TYR A 37 -2.56 -6.01 11.70
N TYR A 38 -3.85 -6.25 11.69
CA TYR A 38 -4.55 -7.08 12.65
C TYR A 38 -5.30 -8.21 11.96
N ASP A 39 -5.32 -9.37 12.59
CA ASP A 39 -6.10 -10.54 12.18
C ASP A 39 -6.89 -11.10 13.35
N ASN A 40 -8.02 -11.77 13.07
CA ASN A 40 -8.88 -12.37 14.08
C ASN A 40 -8.77 -13.90 14.03
N LYS A 41 -8.34 -14.53 15.13
CA LYS A 41 -8.16 -15.98 15.19
C LYS A 41 -9.41 -16.80 14.91
N LEU A 42 -10.60 -16.30 15.24
CA LEU A 42 -11.85 -17.01 15.04
C LEU A 42 -12.36 -16.92 13.61
N ASN A 43 -12.06 -15.78 12.97
CA ASN A 43 -12.41 -15.52 11.57
C ASN A 43 -11.23 -14.84 10.88
N SER A 44 -10.15 -15.62 10.67
CA SER A 44 -8.90 -15.10 10.12
C SER A 44 -9.06 -14.69 8.66
N PHE A 45 -8.56 -13.50 8.32
CA PHE A 45 -8.39 -13.02 6.94
C PHE A 45 -7.26 -13.79 6.22
N ALA A 46 -6.32 -14.33 6.98
CA ALA A 46 -5.14 -15.06 6.51
C ALA A 46 -5.29 -16.58 6.61
N LYS A 47 -6.52 -17.12 6.52
CA LYS A 47 -6.76 -18.58 6.48
C LYS A 47 -6.00 -19.26 5.36
N ASP A 48 -5.92 -18.61 4.22
CA ASP A 48 -5.08 -18.97 3.10
C ASP A 48 -3.99 -17.89 2.94
N PRO A 49 -2.75 -18.17 3.36
CA PRO A 49 -1.67 -17.18 3.28
C PRO A 49 -1.30 -16.76 1.85
N GLU A 50 -1.75 -17.49 0.82
CA GLU A 50 -1.54 -17.14 -0.58
C GLU A 50 -2.66 -16.23 -1.11
N HIS A 51 -3.81 -16.19 -0.44
CA HIS A 51 -5.02 -15.48 -0.89
C HIS A 51 -5.60 -14.57 0.21
N ILE A 52 -4.78 -13.64 0.73
CA ILE A 52 -5.26 -12.63 1.69
C ILE A 52 -5.86 -11.45 0.90
N TYR A 53 -7.18 -11.28 0.98
CA TYR A 53 -7.88 -10.17 0.34
C TYR A 53 -8.19 -9.04 1.31
N ASP A 54 -8.40 -9.37 2.57
CA ASP A 54 -8.82 -8.46 3.64
C ASP A 54 -7.65 -7.99 4.49
N TRP A 55 -7.51 -6.68 4.65
CA TRP A 55 -6.46 -6.08 5.45
C TRP A 55 -7.02 -5.03 6.39
N LEU A 56 -6.92 -5.28 7.70
CA LEU A 56 -7.31 -4.36 8.75
C LEU A 56 -6.06 -3.73 9.36
N ARG A 57 -5.97 -2.39 9.35
CA ARG A 57 -4.75 -1.67 9.67
C ARG A 57 -4.98 -0.46 10.57
N VAL A 58 -4.11 -0.27 11.55
CA VAL A 58 -3.87 1.03 12.19
C VAL A 58 -2.56 1.57 11.64
N ARG A 59 -2.59 2.78 11.06
CA ARG A 59 -1.40 3.50 10.59
C ARG A 59 -1.10 4.66 11.49
N GLU A 60 0.15 4.74 11.93
CA GLU A 60 0.74 5.92 12.55
C GLU A 60 1.66 6.61 11.55
N SER A 61 1.44 7.90 11.31
CA SER A 61 2.20 8.68 10.32
C SER A 61 2.28 10.14 10.74
N ASN A 62 3.50 10.62 11.06
CA ASN A 62 3.76 12.03 11.41
C ASN A 62 2.76 12.62 12.43
N GLY A 63 2.41 11.86 13.47
CA GLY A 63 1.46 12.28 14.52
C GLY A 63 -0.02 12.16 14.15
N LYS A 64 -0.36 11.74 12.94
CA LYS A 64 -1.71 11.36 12.53
C LYS A 64 -1.88 9.86 12.71
N VAL A 65 -3.07 9.44 13.16
CA VAL A 65 -3.43 8.01 13.25
C VAL A 65 -4.66 7.76 12.40
N THR A 66 -4.60 6.74 11.56
CA THR A 66 -5.75 6.28 10.78
C THR A 66 -6.04 4.81 11.03
N PHE A 67 -7.30 4.46 10.94
CA PHE A 67 -7.81 3.10 10.99
C PHE A 67 -8.42 2.78 9.65
N ASN A 68 -8.02 1.67 9.04
CA ASN A 68 -8.27 1.39 7.64
C ASN A 68 -8.59 -0.08 7.44
N TYR A 69 -9.60 -0.35 6.61
CA TYR A 69 -9.92 -1.67 6.10
C TYR A 69 -9.87 -1.64 4.58
N LYS A 70 -9.14 -2.57 3.99
CA LYS A 70 -9.04 -2.77 2.54
C LYS A 70 -9.51 -4.15 2.16
N HIS A 71 -10.29 -4.24 1.10
CA HIS A 71 -10.68 -5.48 0.46
C HIS A 71 -10.24 -5.48 -1.00
N TRP A 72 -9.31 -6.37 -1.34
CA TRP A 72 -8.71 -6.43 -2.68
C TRP A 72 -9.53 -7.27 -3.64
N LEU A 73 -9.67 -6.79 -4.87
CA LEU A 73 -10.51 -7.38 -5.93
C LEU A 73 -9.74 -7.46 -7.26
N PRO A 74 -10.11 -8.42 -8.15
CA PRO A 74 -11.11 -9.47 -7.95
C PRO A 74 -10.59 -10.59 -7.03
N GLU A 75 -11.47 -11.20 -6.25
CA GLU A 75 -11.15 -12.42 -5.51
C GLU A 75 -10.92 -13.59 -6.48
N GLY A 76 -10.04 -14.53 -6.09
CA GLY A 76 -9.70 -15.71 -6.91
C GLY A 76 -8.65 -15.46 -7.98
N GLU A 77 -8.28 -14.19 -8.24
CA GLU A 77 -7.23 -13.84 -9.20
C GLU A 77 -5.90 -13.58 -8.49
N VAL A 78 -4.80 -13.95 -9.16
CA VAL A 78 -3.45 -13.66 -8.67
C VAL A 78 -3.17 -12.16 -8.73
N ILE A 79 -3.62 -11.52 -9.81
CA ILE A 79 -3.45 -10.09 -10.04
C ILE A 79 -4.71 -9.37 -9.55
N ARG A 80 -4.54 -8.59 -8.48
CA ARG A 80 -5.60 -7.74 -7.90
C ARG A 80 -5.39 -6.34 -8.41
N THR A 81 -6.39 -5.77 -9.03
CA THR A 81 -6.28 -4.53 -9.80
C THR A 81 -6.79 -3.29 -9.08
N TYR A 82 -7.59 -3.48 -8.03
CA TYR A 82 -8.11 -2.38 -7.21
C TYR A 82 -8.53 -2.88 -5.83
N CYS A 83 -8.69 -1.96 -4.89
CA CYS A 83 -9.30 -2.29 -3.61
C CYS A 83 -10.48 -1.38 -3.27
N GLU A 84 -11.40 -1.92 -2.48
CA GLU A 84 -12.41 -1.14 -1.77
C GLU A 84 -11.85 -0.73 -0.42
N GLU A 85 -11.81 0.57 -0.17
CA GLU A 85 -11.19 1.10 1.04
C GLU A 85 -12.19 1.85 1.92
N ASN A 86 -12.07 1.61 3.24
CA ASN A 86 -12.72 2.39 4.28
C ASN A 86 -11.66 2.92 5.23
N GLU A 87 -11.47 4.23 5.30
CA GLU A 87 -10.50 4.86 6.18
C GLU A 87 -11.15 5.87 7.12
N LEU A 88 -10.72 5.88 8.39
CA LEU A 88 -11.09 6.84 9.42
C LEU A 88 -9.84 7.45 10.04
N THR A 89 -9.89 8.74 10.38
CA THR A 89 -8.93 9.32 11.32
C THR A 89 -9.39 9.01 12.74
N ILE A 90 -8.47 8.54 13.57
CA ILE A 90 -8.72 8.21 14.99
C ILE A 90 -7.78 8.99 15.90
N SER A 91 -8.16 9.18 17.16
CA SER A 91 -7.41 9.99 18.13
C SER A 91 -6.25 9.26 18.80
N SER A 92 -6.26 7.92 18.81
CA SER A 92 -5.27 7.13 19.54
C SER A 92 -5.10 5.73 18.94
N ALA A 93 -3.88 5.39 18.55
CA ALA A 93 -3.51 4.03 18.11
C ALA A 93 -3.59 3.05 19.28
N GLU A 94 -3.17 3.47 20.48
CA GLU A 94 -3.18 2.62 21.70
C GLU A 94 -4.59 2.21 22.10
N GLU A 95 -5.54 3.16 22.11
CA GLU A 95 -6.94 2.86 22.44
C GLU A 95 -7.58 1.96 21.37
N MET A 96 -7.32 2.20 20.09
CA MET A 96 -7.81 1.33 19.01
C MET A 96 -7.26 -0.08 19.15
N LYS A 97 -5.97 -0.24 19.46
CA LYS A 97 -5.35 -1.54 19.74
C LYS A 97 -6.05 -2.29 20.88
N LYS A 98 -6.38 -1.59 21.99
CA LYS A 98 -7.13 -2.20 23.10
C LYS A 98 -8.52 -2.67 22.68
N ILE A 99 -9.23 -1.84 21.88
CA ILE A 99 -10.55 -2.19 21.34
C ILE A 99 -10.43 -3.44 20.47
N LEU A 100 -9.49 -3.48 19.52
CA LEU A 100 -9.27 -4.61 18.63
C LEU A 100 -8.92 -5.89 19.40
N CYS A 101 -8.02 -5.79 20.41
CA CYS A 101 -7.69 -6.93 21.27
C CYS A 101 -8.91 -7.47 22.02
N ASN A 102 -9.77 -6.59 22.56
CA ASN A 102 -10.99 -6.99 23.24
C ASN A 102 -12.02 -7.64 22.31
N LEU A 103 -11.97 -7.32 21.00
CA LEU A 103 -12.77 -7.93 19.95
C LEU A 103 -12.15 -9.20 19.37
N GLY A 104 -11.03 -9.67 19.91
CA GLY A 104 -10.36 -10.90 19.49
C GLY A 104 -9.41 -10.75 18.30
N PHE A 105 -9.04 -9.51 17.95
CA PHE A 105 -7.99 -9.27 16.96
C PHE A 105 -6.62 -9.23 17.63
N GLU A 106 -5.62 -9.72 16.92
CA GLU A 106 -4.21 -9.68 17.36
C GLU A 106 -3.35 -9.01 16.29
N VAL A 107 -2.20 -8.49 16.70
CA VAL A 107 -1.21 -7.96 15.74
C VAL A 107 -0.69 -9.11 14.89
N PHE A 108 -0.88 -9.00 13.58
CA PHE A 108 -0.51 -10.01 12.62
C PHE A 108 0.85 -9.71 11.97
N ILE A 109 1.02 -8.49 11.47
CA ILE A 109 2.26 -8.02 10.85
C ILE A 109 2.42 -6.53 11.05
N VAL A 110 3.66 -6.04 11.13
CA VAL A 110 3.97 -4.60 11.16
C VAL A 110 4.85 -4.27 9.97
N VAL A 111 4.44 -3.24 9.21
CA VAL A 111 5.21 -2.66 8.12
C VAL A 111 5.74 -1.30 8.58
N ASP A 112 7.05 -1.14 8.57
CA ASP A 112 7.76 0.09 8.93
C ASP A 112 8.39 0.65 7.64
N LYS A 113 7.99 1.88 7.22
CA LYS A 113 8.46 2.46 5.96
C LYS A 113 8.60 3.97 5.99
N LEU A 114 9.53 4.47 5.19
CA LEU A 114 9.62 5.88 4.81
C LEU A 114 8.96 6.05 3.44
N ARG A 115 8.04 7.02 3.32
CA ARG A 115 7.33 7.33 2.08
C ARG A 115 7.54 8.78 1.69
N ASN A 116 7.92 8.99 0.42
CA ASN A 116 7.83 10.28 -0.26
C ASN A 116 6.81 10.18 -1.38
N SER A 117 5.86 11.12 -1.48
CA SER A 117 4.82 11.13 -2.50
C SER A 117 4.82 12.43 -3.29
N TRP A 118 4.61 12.31 -4.61
CA TRP A 118 4.50 13.42 -5.55
C TRP A 118 3.19 13.31 -6.35
N ILE A 119 2.64 14.46 -6.76
CA ILE A 119 1.59 14.51 -7.78
C ILE A 119 2.23 14.79 -9.14
N TYR A 120 1.93 13.92 -10.09
CA TYR A 120 2.28 14.03 -11.50
C TYR A 120 1.05 13.81 -12.36
N GLY A 121 0.46 14.88 -12.89
CA GLY A 121 -0.84 14.83 -13.57
C GLY A 121 -1.96 14.32 -12.68
N GLU A 122 -2.62 13.26 -13.10
CA GLU A 122 -3.70 12.59 -12.36
C GLU A 122 -3.18 11.44 -11.45
N TYR A 123 -1.87 11.36 -11.23
CA TYR A 123 -1.25 10.26 -10.50
C TYR A 123 -0.56 10.74 -9.23
N GLU A 124 -0.72 9.98 -8.15
CA GLU A 124 0.18 10.05 -7.01
C GLU A 124 1.26 9.01 -7.19
N ILE A 125 2.51 9.46 -7.22
CA ILE A 125 3.69 8.60 -7.32
C ILE A 125 4.36 8.59 -5.95
N SER A 126 4.45 7.43 -5.34
CA SER A 126 5.08 7.24 -4.04
C SER A 126 6.34 6.39 -4.16
N ILE A 127 7.42 6.82 -3.51
CA ILE A 127 8.62 6.00 -3.31
C ILE A 127 8.65 5.60 -1.84
N ASP A 128 8.62 4.30 -1.60
CA ASP A 128 8.68 3.69 -0.28
C ASP A 128 10.04 3.02 -0.05
N THR A 129 10.66 3.32 1.09
CA THR A 129 11.75 2.50 1.64
C THR A 129 11.17 1.68 2.76
N VAL A 130 10.96 0.39 2.52
CA VAL A 130 10.31 -0.54 3.44
C VAL A 130 11.37 -1.34 4.18
N LYS A 131 11.33 -1.26 5.50
CA LYS A 131 12.25 -2.01 6.37
C LYS A 131 12.15 -3.51 6.08
N GLU A 132 13.28 -4.17 5.95
CA GLU A 132 13.43 -5.58 5.59
C GLU A 132 13.12 -5.94 4.13
N LEU A 133 12.48 -5.06 3.33
CA LEU A 133 12.14 -5.36 1.94
C LEU A 133 12.95 -4.57 0.92
N GLY A 134 13.27 -3.29 1.19
CA GLY A 134 13.98 -2.41 0.25
C GLY A 134 13.09 -1.30 -0.31
N ASP A 135 13.45 -0.82 -1.50
CA ASP A 135 12.79 0.32 -2.13
C ASP A 135 11.71 -0.14 -3.13
N TYR A 136 10.59 0.59 -3.14
CA TYR A 136 9.44 0.34 -4.01
C TYR A 136 8.94 1.64 -4.61
N ILE A 137 8.30 1.53 -5.77
CA ILE A 137 7.48 2.57 -6.35
C ILE A 137 6.02 2.13 -6.36
N GLU A 138 5.12 3.03 -6.02
CA GLU A 138 3.68 2.86 -6.09
C GLU A 138 3.13 4.03 -6.92
N ILE A 139 2.31 3.74 -7.92
CA ILE A 139 1.61 4.76 -8.72
C ILE A 139 0.13 4.51 -8.56
N GLU A 140 -0.57 5.49 -8.00
CA GLU A 140 -2.01 5.45 -7.75
C GLU A 140 -2.72 6.47 -8.64
N TYR A 141 -3.83 6.06 -9.23
CA TYR A 141 -4.71 6.96 -9.99
C TYR A 141 -5.56 7.81 -9.05
N LYS A 142 -5.53 9.13 -9.24
CA LYS A 142 -6.28 10.13 -8.45
C LYS A 142 -7.39 10.82 -9.24
N GLY A 143 -7.66 10.39 -10.49
CA GLY A 143 -8.77 10.93 -11.27
C GLY A 143 -10.13 10.49 -10.74
N GLU A 144 -11.18 11.20 -11.16
CA GLU A 144 -12.55 10.96 -10.67
C GLU A 144 -13.22 9.74 -11.29
N ASP A 145 -12.91 9.42 -12.56
CA ASP A 145 -13.55 8.31 -13.29
C ASP A 145 -12.78 7.01 -13.12
N THR A 146 -13.32 6.11 -12.31
CA THR A 146 -12.79 4.76 -12.06
C THR A 146 -13.60 3.66 -12.74
N SER A 147 -14.37 3.98 -13.80
CA SER A 147 -15.25 3.02 -14.48
C SER A 147 -14.49 2.02 -15.36
N ASP A 148 -13.37 2.45 -15.99
CA ASP A 148 -12.55 1.63 -16.87
C ASP A 148 -11.19 1.31 -16.22
N ILE A 149 -11.18 0.31 -15.35
CA ILE A 149 -10.00 -0.12 -14.58
C ILE A 149 -8.87 -0.57 -15.50
N GLU A 150 -9.18 -1.32 -16.58
CA GLU A 150 -8.15 -1.81 -17.50
C GLU A 150 -7.42 -0.66 -18.22
N SER A 151 -8.17 0.36 -18.66
CA SER A 151 -7.58 1.54 -19.27
C SER A 151 -6.71 2.32 -18.27
N ILE A 152 -7.16 2.42 -17.02
CA ILE A 152 -6.39 3.08 -15.96
C ILE A 152 -5.08 2.34 -15.70
N ILE A 153 -5.10 1.01 -15.53
CA ILE A 153 -3.88 0.19 -15.34
C ILE A 153 -2.90 0.38 -16.51
N LYS A 154 -3.38 0.42 -17.75
CA LYS A 154 -2.52 0.69 -18.92
C LYS A 154 -1.86 2.07 -18.82
N LYS A 155 -2.60 3.09 -18.39
CA LYS A 155 -2.05 4.45 -18.20
C LYS A 155 -1.02 4.48 -17.07
N LEU A 156 -1.26 3.77 -15.95
CA LEU A 156 -0.30 3.67 -14.85
C LEU A 156 1.01 3.05 -15.32
N ASN A 157 0.96 1.95 -16.08
CA ASN A 157 2.14 1.30 -16.65
C ASN A 157 2.86 2.21 -17.66
N TYR A 158 2.13 2.95 -18.49
CA TYR A 158 2.73 3.94 -19.41
C TYR A 158 3.45 5.05 -18.61
N THR A 159 2.84 5.55 -17.54
CA THR A 159 3.46 6.53 -16.65
C THR A 159 4.75 6.01 -16.03
N LEU A 160 4.78 4.73 -15.63
CA LEU A 160 5.97 4.07 -15.10
C LEU A 160 7.15 4.11 -16.09
N GLU A 161 6.87 3.88 -17.38
CA GLU A 161 7.87 3.96 -18.45
C GLU A 161 8.31 5.42 -18.67
N GLU A 162 7.37 6.37 -18.71
CA GLU A 162 7.62 7.79 -18.94
C GLU A 162 8.56 8.39 -17.88
N ILE A 163 8.36 8.06 -16.62
CA ILE A 163 9.18 8.56 -15.51
C ILE A 163 10.55 7.87 -15.39
N THR A 164 10.89 6.97 -16.31
CA THR A 164 12.18 6.26 -16.36
C THR A 164 12.49 5.42 -15.11
N ALA A 165 11.48 4.90 -14.43
CA ALA A 165 11.65 4.01 -13.30
C ALA A 165 12.28 2.68 -13.75
N LYS A 166 13.33 2.26 -13.06
CA LYS A 166 13.93 0.92 -13.26
C LYS A 166 13.37 -0.01 -12.22
N VAL A 167 12.44 -0.85 -12.63
CA VAL A 167 11.68 -1.71 -11.73
C VAL A 167 12.12 -3.16 -11.78
N GLY A 168 11.85 -3.88 -10.70
CA GLY A 168 11.94 -5.33 -10.60
C GLY A 168 10.55 -5.96 -10.69
N ASP A 169 10.28 -6.92 -9.81
CA ASP A 169 9.02 -7.65 -9.79
C ASP A 169 7.84 -6.76 -9.37
N GLU A 170 6.69 -6.98 -10.02
CA GLU A 170 5.43 -6.36 -9.62
C GLU A 170 4.93 -6.96 -8.29
N GLU A 171 4.36 -6.10 -7.43
CA GLU A 171 3.90 -6.47 -6.10
C GLU A 171 2.38 -6.33 -6.01
N HIS A 172 1.67 -7.45 -5.95
CA HIS A 172 0.21 -7.50 -5.95
C HIS A 172 -0.42 -7.73 -4.57
N GLY A 173 0.37 -8.19 -3.59
CA GLY A 173 -0.14 -8.56 -2.25
C GLY A 173 0.04 -7.50 -1.18
N GLY A 174 0.83 -6.47 -1.48
CA GLY A 174 1.22 -5.44 -0.52
C GLY A 174 2.37 -5.85 0.40
N TYR A 175 2.97 -4.86 1.08
CA TYR A 175 4.17 -5.08 1.91
C TYR A 175 3.95 -6.05 3.06
N GLY A 176 2.75 -6.05 3.65
CA GLY A 176 2.39 -7.01 4.70
C GLY A 176 2.47 -8.45 4.20
N PHE A 177 1.91 -8.71 3.03
CA PHE A 177 1.98 -10.02 2.39
C PHE A 177 3.43 -10.42 2.10
N LYS A 178 4.24 -9.52 1.53
CA LYS A 178 5.64 -9.78 1.20
C LYS A 178 6.50 -10.09 2.43
N LEU A 179 6.26 -9.40 3.55
CA LEU A 179 6.92 -9.70 4.83
C LEU A 179 6.52 -11.08 5.39
N ILE A 180 5.25 -11.46 5.26
CA ILE A 180 4.78 -12.81 5.66
C ILE A 180 5.49 -13.87 4.83
N GLN A 181 5.48 -13.71 3.50
CA GLN A 181 6.17 -14.65 2.58
C GLN A 181 7.67 -14.78 2.90
N LYS A 182 8.33 -13.67 3.22
CA LYS A 182 9.74 -13.67 3.62
C LYS A 182 9.97 -14.45 4.92
N ARG A 183 9.08 -14.31 5.91
CA ARG A 183 9.18 -15.02 7.20
C ARG A 183 8.90 -16.52 7.10
N LEU A 184 8.04 -16.94 6.16
CA LEU A 184 7.75 -18.35 5.91
C LEU A 184 8.89 -19.08 5.21
N LYS A 185 9.79 -18.35 4.50
CA LYS A 185 10.94 -18.92 3.79
C LYS A 185 12.22 -19.03 4.64
N ASN A 186 12.23 -18.39 5.82
CA ASN A 186 13.35 -18.42 6.77
C ASN A 186 13.05 -19.34 7.97
#